data_6afe3099594a4844274f911139cb3336
#
_entry.id   6afe3099594a4844274f911139cb3336
#
_cell.length_a   1.000
_cell.length_b   1.000
_cell.length_c   1.000
_cell.angle_alpha   90.00
_cell.angle_beta   90.00
_cell.angle_gamma   90.00
#
_symmetry.space_group_name_H-M   'P 1'
#
loop_
_entity.id
_entity.type
_entity.pdbx_description
1 polymer ?
#
loop_
_entity_poly.entity_id
_entity_poly.type
_entity_poly.pdbx_seq_one_letter_code
_entity_poly.pdbx_strand_id
1 'polypeptide(L)'
;MSDYYSVIKSSSPIFSIGCGKLLAACLLPLMPKLALSICVAALLGCASSSRDSSDSRIGVYSTAYLTDDNQTAYASNSGRKPAPMPRQEWIWNGDGVLGAPTIEINLTTQSVAFFKNGSEVGRSPISSGCIGYETPTGNFAIIDKNKNHISSLYGDYVDAQGAVVVANVASNRDARPPRTKFRGAPMPYFMRIHRGVGMHAGYLPGYPASHGCIRMPRGAAQSFFENAPVGTPVRVTR
;
A
#
# COMPACT_ATOMS: atom_id res chain seq x y z
N MET A 1 42.10 -43.98 -2.90
CA MET A 1 41.09 -45.03 -3.17
C MET A 1 39.80 -44.28 -3.34
N SER A 2 39.57 -43.90 -4.57
CA SER A 2 38.82 -44.56 -5.67
C SER A 2 37.33 -44.19 -5.57
N ASP A 3 36.95 -43.16 -6.26
CA ASP A 3 36.13 -43.13 -7.50
C ASP A 3 34.73 -43.76 -7.38
N TYR A 4 33.68 -42.98 -7.63
CA TYR A 4 32.73 -43.30 -8.67
C TYR A 4 31.88 -42.05 -9.08
N TYR A 5 32.18 -41.52 -10.25
CA TYR A 5 31.32 -40.70 -11.09
C TYR A 5 30.18 -41.54 -11.65
N SER A 6 28.98 -41.02 -11.72
CA SER A 6 27.99 -41.43 -12.68
C SER A 6 27.19 -40.26 -13.19
N VAL A 7 27.46 -39.91 -14.44
CA VAL A 7 26.78 -38.96 -15.32
C VAL A 7 25.60 -39.70 -15.97
N ILE A 8 24.40 -39.16 -15.90
CA ILE A 8 23.33 -39.52 -16.84
C ILE A 8 22.87 -38.25 -17.57
N LYS A 9 23.23 -38.17 -18.86
CA LYS A 9 22.60 -37.35 -19.89
C LYS A 9 21.39 -38.10 -20.42
N SER A 10 20.25 -37.41 -20.66
CA SER A 10 19.29 -37.70 -21.76
C SER A 10 18.41 -36.45 -21.92
N SER A 11 18.64 -35.66 -22.94
CA SER A 11 18.10 -35.62 -24.30
C SER A 11 16.61 -35.31 -24.37
N SER A 12 16.37 -34.07 -24.89
CA SER A 12 15.09 -33.50 -25.35
C SER A 12 14.42 -34.35 -26.44
N PRO A 13 13.15 -34.11 -26.71
CA PRO A 13 12.84 -33.69 -28.08
C PRO A 13 12.00 -32.40 -28.18
N ILE A 14 12.37 -31.68 -29.20
CA ILE A 14 11.68 -30.56 -29.85
C ILE A 14 10.42 -31.11 -30.54
N PHE A 15 9.28 -30.50 -30.28
CA PHE A 15 8.12 -30.61 -31.16
C PHE A 15 7.71 -29.21 -31.64
N SER A 16 7.99 -28.99 -32.90
CA SER A 16 7.53 -27.88 -33.74
C SER A 16 6.30 -28.37 -34.52
N ILE A 17 5.18 -27.72 -34.37
CA ILE A 17 4.03 -27.74 -35.30
C ILE A 17 3.40 -26.37 -35.11
N GLY A 18 3.31 -25.48 -36.06
CA GLY A 18 2.87 -25.59 -37.41
C GLY A 18 1.81 -24.49 -37.58
N CYS A 19 2.20 -23.45 -38.30
CA CYS A 19 1.38 -22.32 -38.73
C CYS A 19 0.11 -22.75 -39.45
N GLY A 20 -1.06 -22.34 -39.03
CA GLY A 20 -2.33 -22.49 -39.74
C GLY A 20 -3.05 -21.15 -39.81
N LYS A 21 -2.85 -20.42 -40.92
CA LYS A 21 -3.70 -19.32 -41.32
C LYS A 21 -5.06 -19.83 -41.74
N LEU A 22 -6.13 -19.32 -41.18
CA LEU A 22 -7.45 -19.38 -41.78
C LEU A 22 -8.00 -17.97 -41.94
N LEU A 23 -8.02 -17.54 -43.20
CA LEU A 23 -8.83 -16.46 -43.72
C LEU A 23 -10.29 -16.95 -43.79
N ALA A 24 -11.21 -16.20 -43.26
CA ALA A 24 -12.60 -16.29 -43.65
C ALA A 24 -13.20 -14.90 -43.75
N ALA A 25 -13.65 -14.69 -44.94
CA ALA A 25 -14.10 -13.48 -45.59
C ALA A 25 -15.40 -12.89 -45.06
N CYS A 26 -15.52 -11.63 -45.36
CA CYS A 26 -16.69 -10.76 -45.47
C CYS A 26 -18.04 -11.41 -45.73
N LEU A 27 -19.05 -10.92 -45.04
CA LEU A 27 -20.39 -10.71 -45.61
C LEU A 27 -21.08 -9.58 -44.85
N LEU A 28 -21.17 -8.42 -45.47
CA LEU A 28 -22.14 -7.38 -45.18
C LEU A 28 -23.50 -7.75 -45.82
N PRO A 29 -24.61 -7.40 -45.26
CA PRO A 29 -25.73 -6.97 -46.07
C PRO A 29 -26.17 -5.51 -45.83
N LEU A 30 -26.35 -4.92 -46.94
CA LEU A 30 -27.11 -3.74 -47.39
C LEU A 30 -28.21 -3.22 -46.46
N MET A 31 -28.24 -1.90 -46.47
CA MET A 31 -29.32 -1.02 -46.02
C MET A 31 -30.66 -1.26 -46.75
N PRO A 32 -31.78 -0.70 -46.19
CA PRO A 32 -32.41 0.39 -46.96
C PRO A 32 -32.71 1.68 -46.16
N LYS A 33 -32.65 2.77 -46.90
CA LYS A 33 -33.09 4.13 -46.57
C LYS A 33 -34.61 4.19 -46.63
N LEU A 34 -35.21 5.03 -45.82
CA LEU A 34 -36.43 5.90 -45.89
C LEU A 34 -36.98 6.02 -44.46
N ALA A 35 -37.38 7.12 -43.89
CA ALA A 35 -38.03 8.28 -44.43
C ALA A 35 -37.85 9.48 -43.51
N LEU A 36 -37.83 10.59 -44.13
CA LEU A 36 -37.95 11.98 -43.67
C LEU A 36 -39.26 12.21 -42.98
N SER A 37 -39.28 12.82 -41.78
CA SER A 37 -40.42 13.62 -41.34
C SER A 37 -39.98 14.76 -40.41
N ILE A 38 -40.28 15.90 -40.82
CA ILE A 38 -40.07 17.23 -40.26
C ILE A 38 -41.11 17.42 -39.15
N CYS A 39 -40.69 17.91 -37.99
CA CYS A 39 -41.53 18.78 -37.16
C CYS A 39 -40.69 19.83 -36.44
N VAL A 40 -41.16 21.03 -36.59
CA VAL A 40 -40.59 22.33 -36.30
C VAL A 40 -40.89 22.76 -34.86
N ALA A 41 -39.89 23.41 -34.26
CA ALA A 41 -39.94 24.49 -33.27
C ALA A 41 -40.56 24.24 -31.87
N ALA A 42 -39.72 24.40 -30.84
CA ALA A 42 -39.99 25.32 -29.73
C ALA A 42 -38.67 25.83 -29.18
N LEU A 43 -38.40 27.09 -29.45
CA LEU A 43 -37.41 27.92 -28.75
C LEU A 43 -37.85 28.09 -27.31
N LEU A 44 -36.98 27.93 -26.36
CA LEU A 44 -36.76 28.79 -25.19
C LEU A 44 -35.90 28.06 -24.15
N GLY A 45 -34.80 28.70 -23.75
CA GLY A 45 -34.05 28.30 -22.56
C GLY A 45 -32.57 28.06 -22.82
N CYS A 46 -31.83 29.12 -23.21
CA CYS A 46 -30.37 29.16 -22.96
C CYS A 46 -30.12 29.09 -21.46
N ALA A 47 -29.79 27.94 -20.96
CA ALA A 47 -28.95 27.81 -19.76
C ALA A 47 -27.62 27.21 -20.24
N SER A 48 -26.65 28.07 -20.48
CA SER A 48 -25.30 27.71 -20.72
C SER A 48 -24.71 27.11 -19.42
N SER A 49 -24.85 25.81 -19.25
CA SER A 49 -24.00 25.09 -18.29
C SER A 49 -22.63 24.93 -18.93
N SER A 50 -21.75 25.86 -18.65
CA SER A 50 -20.32 25.69 -18.83
C SER A 50 -19.91 24.41 -18.08
N ARG A 51 -19.69 23.33 -18.82
CA ARG A 51 -18.95 22.18 -18.31
C ARG A 51 -17.53 22.66 -18.09
N ASP A 52 -17.26 23.03 -16.85
CA ASP A 52 -15.91 23.24 -16.37
C ASP A 52 -15.26 21.86 -16.27
N SER A 53 -14.52 21.49 -17.32
CA SER A 53 -13.75 20.26 -17.45
C SER A 53 -12.37 20.47 -16.80
N SER A 54 -12.35 20.73 -15.49
CA SER A 54 -11.13 20.80 -14.71
C SER A 54 -11.35 20.38 -13.26
N ASP A 55 -11.98 19.24 -13.05
CA ASP A 55 -11.97 18.62 -11.73
C ASP A 55 -11.06 17.38 -11.71
N SER A 56 -9.81 17.58 -12.05
CA SER A 56 -8.72 16.71 -11.63
C SER A 56 -8.37 17.04 -10.18
N ARG A 57 -9.29 16.77 -9.27
CA ARG A 57 -9.01 16.78 -7.84
C ARG A 57 -8.19 15.55 -7.53
N ILE A 58 -6.88 15.64 -7.77
CA ILE A 58 -5.90 14.84 -7.06
C ILE A 58 -6.10 15.20 -5.61
N GLY A 59 -6.73 14.30 -4.84
CA GLY A 59 -6.86 14.45 -3.40
C GLY A 59 -5.47 14.53 -2.80
N VAL A 60 -5.07 15.72 -2.39
CA VAL A 60 -3.83 15.96 -1.65
C VAL A 60 -4.03 15.35 -0.27
N TYR A 61 -3.62 14.09 -0.12
CA TYR A 61 -3.57 13.44 1.20
C TYR A 61 -2.33 13.96 1.91
N SER A 62 -2.53 14.93 2.82
CA SER A 62 -1.48 15.35 3.72
C SER A 62 -0.99 14.17 4.54
N THR A 63 0.32 13.92 4.54
CA THR A 63 0.97 12.93 5.42
C THR A 63 1.14 13.49 6.82
N ALA A 64 0.07 14.00 7.43
CA ALA A 64 0.08 14.39 8.83
C ALA A 64 0.19 13.10 9.67
N TYR A 65 1.42 12.76 10.05
CA TYR A 65 1.71 11.68 10.96
C TYR A 65 1.30 12.07 12.39
N LEU A 66 0.59 11.17 13.02
CA LEU A 66 -0.03 11.29 14.32
C LEU A 66 0.96 11.68 15.41
N THR A 67 0.69 12.78 16.13
CA THR A 67 1.09 12.96 17.51
C THR A 67 0.08 12.27 18.42
N ASP A 68 0.51 11.79 19.57
CA ASP A 68 -0.19 10.86 20.46
C ASP A 68 -1.60 11.27 20.92
N ASP A 69 -2.03 12.51 20.71
CA ASP A 69 -3.26 13.04 21.28
C ASP A 69 -4.32 13.47 20.26
N ASN A 70 -4.06 13.31 18.95
CA ASN A 70 -5.01 13.81 17.96
C ASN A 70 -5.11 12.93 16.73
N GLN A 71 -6.15 12.11 16.69
CA GLN A 71 -6.67 11.46 15.48
C GLN A 71 -7.27 12.47 14.49
N THR A 72 -6.89 13.72 14.54
CA THR A 72 -7.45 14.80 13.76
C THR A 72 -6.40 15.49 12.92
N ALA A 73 -5.96 14.88 11.82
CA ALA A 73 -5.32 15.63 10.76
C ALA A 73 -5.45 14.95 9.40
N TYR A 74 -6.69 14.75 8.97
CA TYR A 74 -7.03 14.76 7.55
C TYR A 74 -7.87 16.00 7.29
N ALA A 75 -7.22 17.12 7.12
CA ALA A 75 -7.85 18.24 6.46
C ALA A 75 -7.90 17.90 4.96
N SER A 76 -8.98 17.26 4.52
CA SER A 76 -9.34 17.32 3.12
C SER A 76 -9.70 18.78 2.81
N ASN A 77 -9.22 19.30 1.69
CA ASN A 77 -9.53 20.64 1.17
C ASN A 77 -11.05 20.80 0.83
N SER A 78 -11.88 19.83 1.21
CA SER A 78 -13.33 19.82 0.99
C SER A 78 -14.14 20.47 2.12
N GLY A 79 -13.50 21.01 3.16
CA GLY A 79 -14.20 21.64 4.30
C GLY A 79 -15.07 20.64 5.11
N ARG A 80 -15.11 19.39 4.76
CA ARG A 80 -15.87 18.35 5.46
C ARG A 80 -14.97 17.70 6.51
N LYS A 81 -15.29 17.89 7.78
CA LYS A 81 -14.61 17.18 8.87
C LYS A 81 -14.67 15.67 8.57
N PRO A 82 -13.52 14.97 8.52
CA PRO A 82 -13.53 13.52 8.34
C PRO A 82 -14.39 12.87 9.41
N ALA A 83 -15.17 11.85 9.04
CA ALA A 83 -15.86 11.04 10.03
C ALA A 83 -14.83 10.46 11.02
N PRO A 84 -15.14 10.41 12.32
CA PRO A 84 -14.28 9.76 13.29
C PRO A 84 -14.02 8.32 12.81
N MET A 85 -12.74 7.97 12.69
CA MET A 85 -12.41 6.59 12.35
C MET A 85 -12.85 5.65 13.47
N PRO A 86 -13.33 4.45 13.13
CA PRO A 86 -13.59 3.46 14.15
C PRO A 86 -12.33 3.27 15.00
N ARG A 87 -12.48 3.28 16.32
CA ARG A 87 -11.37 3.03 17.24
C ARG A 87 -10.82 1.65 16.88
N GLN A 88 -9.58 1.64 16.39
CA GLN A 88 -8.92 0.39 16.03
C GLN A 88 -8.34 -0.21 17.30
N GLU A 89 -9.09 -1.11 17.88
CA GLU A 89 -8.70 -1.80 19.12
C GLU A 89 -7.54 -2.76 18.81
N TRP A 90 -6.52 -2.68 19.64
CA TRP A 90 -5.42 -3.62 19.68
C TRP A 90 -5.26 -4.14 21.10
N ILE A 91 -4.71 -5.34 21.22
CA ILE A 91 -4.58 -6.05 22.49
C ILE A 91 -3.10 -6.35 22.70
N TRP A 92 -2.62 -6.17 23.93
CA TRP A 92 -1.29 -6.55 24.35
C TRP A 92 -1.30 -7.10 25.77
N ASN A 93 -0.86 -8.36 25.90
CA ASN A 93 -0.75 -9.10 27.17
C ASN A 93 0.64 -9.75 27.27
N GLY A 94 1.63 -9.22 26.55
CA GLY A 94 2.95 -9.85 26.43
C GLY A 94 3.97 -9.39 27.46
N ASP A 95 3.64 -8.41 28.33
CA ASP A 95 4.57 -7.90 29.33
C ASP A 95 4.84 -8.98 30.40
N GLY A 96 6.13 -9.25 30.66
CA GLY A 96 6.53 -10.29 31.59
C GLY A 96 6.37 -11.74 31.10
N VAL A 97 5.71 -11.96 29.96
CA VAL A 97 5.62 -13.30 29.35
C VAL A 97 6.96 -13.66 28.72
N LEU A 98 7.53 -14.77 29.15
CA LEU A 98 8.79 -15.31 28.62
C LEU A 98 8.53 -16.19 27.41
N GLY A 99 9.51 -16.27 26.49
CA GLY A 99 9.49 -17.19 25.37
C GLY A 99 9.94 -16.58 24.06
N ALA A 100 10.23 -17.46 23.11
CA ALA A 100 10.66 -17.05 21.77
C ALA A 100 9.52 -16.31 21.05
N PRO A 101 9.74 -15.09 20.58
CA PRO A 101 8.73 -14.32 19.87
C PRO A 101 8.57 -14.79 18.43
N THR A 102 7.34 -14.79 17.92
CA THR A 102 7.01 -14.92 16.49
C THR A 102 5.88 -13.98 16.13
N ILE A 103 5.82 -13.56 14.87
CA ILE A 103 4.80 -12.62 14.38
C ILE A 103 4.12 -13.24 13.16
N GLU A 104 2.79 -13.20 13.14
CA GLU A 104 1.99 -13.62 12.00
C GLU A 104 1.14 -12.46 11.47
N ILE A 105 1.26 -12.19 10.18
CA ILE A 105 0.54 -11.13 9.48
C ILE A 105 -0.41 -11.76 8.46
N ASN A 106 -1.70 -11.39 8.53
CA ASN A 106 -2.71 -11.80 7.57
C ASN A 106 -3.18 -10.58 6.78
N LEU A 107 -2.86 -10.57 5.48
CA LEU A 107 -3.19 -9.46 4.58
C LEU A 107 -4.66 -9.44 4.16
N THR A 108 -5.35 -10.58 4.22
CA THR A 108 -6.79 -10.64 3.91
C THR A 108 -7.61 -10.00 5.03
N THR A 109 -7.31 -10.35 6.27
CA THR A 109 -8.02 -9.83 7.45
C THR A 109 -7.46 -8.50 7.93
N GLN A 110 -6.37 -8.02 7.32
CA GLN A 110 -5.65 -6.82 7.73
C GLN A 110 -5.36 -6.83 9.23
N SER A 111 -4.72 -7.91 9.70
CA SER A 111 -4.39 -8.12 11.10
C SER A 111 -2.98 -8.67 11.29
N VAL A 112 -2.42 -8.42 12.46
CA VAL A 112 -1.15 -9.00 12.91
C VAL A 112 -1.31 -9.57 14.31
N ALA A 113 -0.72 -10.73 14.57
CA ALA A 113 -0.66 -11.37 15.87
C ALA A 113 0.79 -11.56 16.31
N PHE A 114 1.05 -11.38 17.60
CA PHE A 114 2.32 -11.60 18.25
C PHE A 114 2.22 -12.78 19.21
N PHE A 115 3.16 -13.70 19.11
CA PHE A 115 3.20 -14.91 19.93
C PHE A 115 4.48 -14.95 20.76
N LYS A 116 4.41 -15.56 21.94
CA LYS A 116 5.57 -16.00 22.74
C LYS A 116 5.39 -17.48 23.06
N ASN A 117 6.37 -18.32 22.68
CA ASN A 117 6.27 -19.78 22.78
C ASN A 117 4.97 -20.38 22.22
N GLY A 118 4.50 -19.87 21.07
CA GLY A 118 3.27 -20.33 20.42
C GLY A 118 1.97 -19.82 21.04
N SER A 119 2.00 -19.13 22.17
CA SER A 119 0.82 -18.49 22.77
C SER A 119 0.68 -17.06 22.23
N GLU A 120 -0.50 -16.71 21.75
CA GLU A 120 -0.80 -15.34 21.32
C GLU A 120 -0.83 -14.40 22.53
N VAL A 121 -0.01 -13.36 22.48
CA VAL A 121 0.11 -12.35 23.54
C VAL A 121 -0.22 -10.93 23.05
N GLY A 122 -0.42 -10.77 21.76
CA GLY A 122 -0.80 -9.48 21.18
C GLY A 122 -1.46 -9.61 19.83
N ARG A 123 -2.40 -8.72 19.55
CA ARG A 123 -3.10 -8.64 18.26
C ARG A 123 -3.39 -7.19 17.90
N SER A 124 -3.29 -6.87 16.62
CA SER A 124 -3.54 -5.52 16.14
C SER A 124 -4.11 -5.52 14.72
N PRO A 125 -5.00 -4.58 14.38
CA PRO A 125 -5.29 -4.25 12.99
C PRO A 125 -4.05 -3.65 12.33
N ILE A 126 -4.00 -3.75 10.99
CA ILE A 126 -2.94 -3.18 10.17
C ILE A 126 -3.51 -2.45 8.95
N SER A 127 -2.65 -1.71 8.26
CA SER A 127 -2.87 -1.30 6.88
C SER A 127 -1.64 -1.65 6.05
N SER A 128 -1.78 -2.66 5.19
CA SER A 128 -0.72 -3.18 4.34
C SER A 128 -0.59 -2.42 3.02
N GLY A 129 0.28 -2.87 2.12
CA GLY A 129 0.47 -2.31 0.78
C GLY A 129 -0.80 -2.37 -0.05
N CYS A 130 -1.11 -1.26 -0.75
CA CYS A 130 -2.22 -1.17 -1.70
C CYS A 130 -1.86 -1.84 -3.04
N ILE A 131 -2.84 -1.89 -3.95
CA ILE A 131 -2.66 -2.41 -5.31
C ILE A 131 -1.51 -1.66 -6.01
N GLY A 132 -0.57 -2.43 -6.60
CA GLY A 132 0.64 -1.92 -7.21
C GLY A 132 1.81 -1.67 -6.24
N TYR A 133 1.57 -1.82 -4.94
CA TYR A 133 2.57 -1.73 -3.86
C TYR A 133 2.37 -2.84 -2.82
N GLU A 134 2.10 -4.04 -3.28
CA GLU A 134 1.72 -5.15 -2.42
C GLU A 134 2.80 -5.47 -1.38
N THR A 135 2.36 -5.75 -0.16
CA THR A 135 3.23 -6.33 0.87
C THR A 135 3.59 -7.76 0.46
N PRO A 136 4.87 -8.13 0.41
CA PRO A 136 5.28 -9.49 0.04
C PRO A 136 4.79 -10.52 1.05
N THR A 137 4.31 -11.66 0.55
CA THR A 137 3.97 -12.83 1.37
C THR A 137 5.15 -13.78 1.49
N GLY A 138 5.20 -14.57 2.56
CA GLY A 138 6.24 -15.56 2.81
C GLY A 138 6.72 -15.57 4.26
N ASN A 139 7.85 -16.22 4.47
CA ASN A 139 8.52 -16.28 5.77
C ASN A 139 9.72 -15.34 5.75
N PHE A 140 9.74 -14.45 6.72
CA PHE A 140 10.76 -13.42 6.92
C PHE A 140 11.29 -13.47 8.36
N ALA A 141 12.22 -12.58 8.65
CA ALA A 141 12.64 -12.26 10.01
C ALA A 141 12.80 -10.75 10.14
N ILE A 142 12.73 -10.23 11.34
CA ILE A 142 13.12 -8.84 11.59
C ILE A 142 14.65 -8.75 11.37
N ILE A 143 15.07 -7.95 10.39
CA ILE A 143 16.47 -7.80 10.00
C ILE A 143 17.11 -6.50 10.50
N ASP A 144 16.30 -5.52 10.87
CA ASP A 144 16.74 -4.22 11.37
C ASP A 144 15.62 -3.53 12.14
N LYS A 145 15.98 -2.68 13.12
CA LYS A 145 15.03 -1.92 13.95
C LYS A 145 15.50 -0.48 14.13
N ASN A 146 14.59 0.46 13.95
CA ASN A 146 14.85 1.86 14.19
C ASN A 146 13.64 2.56 14.82
N LYS A 147 13.76 3.01 16.07
CA LYS A 147 12.67 3.66 16.82
C LYS A 147 12.16 4.94 16.15
N ASN A 148 13.05 5.70 15.52
CA ASN A 148 12.75 7.00 14.92
C ASN A 148 13.04 7.01 13.41
N HIS A 149 12.70 5.93 12.73
CA HIS A 149 12.94 5.81 11.30
C HIS A 149 12.20 6.88 10.50
N ILE A 150 12.87 7.44 9.51
CA ILE A 150 12.32 8.37 8.53
C ILE A 150 12.55 7.77 7.14
N SER A 151 11.53 7.71 6.33
CA SER A 151 11.63 7.19 4.96
C SER A 151 12.56 8.08 4.12
N SER A 152 13.51 7.46 3.42
CA SER A 152 14.32 8.13 2.41
C SER A 152 13.63 8.20 1.04
N LEU A 153 12.58 7.41 0.84
CA LEU A 153 11.90 7.24 -0.44
C LEU A 153 10.54 7.94 -0.50
N TYR A 154 9.72 7.80 0.52
CA TYR A 154 8.36 8.33 0.56
C TYR A 154 8.24 9.49 1.55
N GLY A 155 7.51 10.53 1.18
CA GLY A 155 7.36 11.73 2.00
C GLY A 155 6.65 12.86 1.27
N ASP A 156 7.03 14.08 1.59
CA ASP A 156 6.47 15.31 1.01
C ASP A 156 7.59 16.20 0.47
N TYR A 157 7.29 17.01 -0.56
CA TYR A 157 8.09 18.18 -0.87
C TYR A 157 7.54 19.39 -0.08
N VAL A 158 8.41 20.02 0.68
CA VAL A 158 8.07 21.16 1.53
C VAL A 158 8.86 22.40 1.13
N ASP A 159 8.29 23.60 1.36
CA ASP A 159 8.96 24.86 1.15
C ASP A 159 10.00 25.19 2.26
N ALA A 160 10.57 26.39 2.22
CA ALA A 160 11.55 26.86 3.21
C ALA A 160 10.95 26.98 4.63
N GLN A 161 9.66 27.21 4.75
CA GLN A 161 8.93 27.33 6.01
C GLN A 161 8.44 25.96 6.53
N GLY A 162 8.61 24.88 5.74
CA GLY A 162 8.18 23.52 6.08
C GLY A 162 6.73 23.23 5.70
N ALA A 163 6.05 24.14 5.00
CA ALA A 163 4.71 23.90 4.50
C ALA A 163 4.76 22.89 3.34
N VAL A 164 3.76 22.00 3.25
CA VAL A 164 3.68 20.98 2.21
C VAL A 164 3.29 21.61 0.88
N VAL A 165 4.15 21.48 -0.11
CA VAL A 165 3.92 21.93 -1.50
C VAL A 165 3.37 20.79 -2.34
N VAL A 166 3.97 19.58 -2.23
CA VAL A 166 3.46 18.36 -2.84
C VAL A 166 3.54 17.25 -1.82
N ALA A 167 2.40 16.62 -1.53
CA ALA A 167 2.31 15.53 -0.57
C ALA A 167 2.43 14.16 -1.23
N ASN A 168 2.82 13.15 -0.44
CA ASN A 168 2.81 11.74 -0.79
C ASN A 168 3.63 11.43 -2.05
N VAL A 169 4.85 11.94 -2.11
CA VAL A 169 5.78 11.75 -3.24
C VAL A 169 6.73 10.59 -3.00
N ALA A 170 7.18 9.99 -4.10
CA ALA A 170 8.33 9.08 -4.14
C ALA A 170 9.55 9.87 -4.67
N SER A 171 10.55 10.10 -3.83
CA SER A 171 11.69 10.98 -4.11
C SER A 171 12.55 10.55 -5.31
N ASN A 172 12.48 9.27 -5.68
CA ASN A 172 13.21 8.70 -6.83
C ASN A 172 12.41 8.73 -8.15
N ARG A 173 11.15 9.11 -8.13
CA ARG A 173 10.25 9.11 -9.29
C ARG A 173 9.63 10.47 -9.56
N ASP A 174 9.17 11.13 -8.50
CA ASP A 174 8.36 12.33 -8.63
C ASP A 174 9.27 13.57 -8.66
N ALA A 175 9.09 14.42 -9.69
CA ALA A 175 9.92 15.60 -9.88
C ALA A 175 9.80 16.56 -8.70
N ARG A 176 10.95 17.03 -8.23
CA ARG A 176 10.99 17.99 -7.12
C ARG A 176 10.69 19.41 -7.64
N PRO A 177 9.64 20.09 -7.12
CA PRO A 177 9.36 21.48 -7.45
C PRO A 177 10.53 22.42 -7.06
N PRO A 178 10.75 23.51 -7.80
CA PRO A 178 11.75 24.51 -7.44
C PRO A 178 11.55 25.04 -6.00
N ARG A 179 12.66 25.34 -5.33
CA ARG A 179 12.69 25.89 -3.97
C ARG A 179 12.05 25.00 -2.88
N THR A 180 11.88 23.69 -3.16
CA THR A 180 11.40 22.73 -2.17
C THR A 180 12.53 21.80 -1.72
N LYS A 181 12.33 21.17 -0.56
CA LYS A 181 13.15 20.05 -0.07
C LYS A 181 12.27 18.83 0.21
N PHE A 182 12.86 17.65 0.07
CA PHE A 182 12.18 16.41 0.46
C PHE A 182 12.15 16.29 1.99
N ARG A 183 10.99 16.01 2.53
CA ARG A 183 10.77 15.65 3.93
C ARG A 183 10.23 14.24 3.97
N GLY A 184 11.06 13.29 4.41
CA GLY A 184 10.68 11.89 4.51
C GLY A 184 9.58 11.64 5.52
N ALA A 185 8.74 10.65 5.23
CA ALA A 185 7.66 10.24 6.11
C ALA A 185 8.20 9.60 7.39
N PRO A 186 7.79 10.05 8.60
CA PRO A 186 8.13 9.38 9.84
C PRO A 186 7.50 7.99 9.90
N MET A 187 8.28 7.00 10.33
CA MET A 187 7.90 5.61 10.53
C MET A 187 8.34 5.13 11.92
N PRO A 188 7.72 5.63 13.01
CA PRO A 188 8.15 5.31 14.37
C PRO A 188 8.04 3.80 14.64
N TYR A 189 8.96 3.28 15.44
CA TYR A 189 9.03 1.86 15.80
C TYR A 189 9.17 0.93 14.60
N PHE A 190 10.00 1.32 13.62
CA PHE A 190 10.20 0.58 12.40
C PHE A 190 10.96 -0.72 12.65
N MET A 191 10.37 -1.83 12.20
CA MET A 191 10.94 -3.19 12.22
C MET A 191 11.00 -3.68 10.77
N ARG A 192 12.18 -3.69 10.18
CA ARG A 192 12.40 -4.13 8.78
C ARG A 192 12.31 -5.63 8.67
N ILE A 193 11.56 -6.13 7.69
CA ILE A 193 11.42 -7.58 7.44
C ILE A 193 11.93 -8.00 6.06
N HIS A 194 11.88 -7.12 5.08
CA HIS A 194 12.34 -7.43 3.72
C HIS A 194 12.68 -6.15 2.94
N ARG A 195 13.90 -6.03 2.40
CA ARG A 195 14.33 -4.84 1.62
C ARG A 195 13.93 -3.53 2.30
N GLY A 196 13.03 -2.75 1.66
CA GLY A 196 12.46 -1.51 2.21
C GLY A 196 11.16 -1.69 3.00
N VAL A 197 10.64 -2.92 3.12
CA VAL A 197 9.37 -3.22 3.77
C VAL A 197 9.58 -3.53 5.25
N GLY A 198 8.75 -2.95 6.10
CA GLY A 198 8.74 -3.20 7.54
C GLY A 198 7.40 -2.88 8.18
N MET A 199 7.28 -3.22 9.46
CA MET A 199 6.17 -2.84 10.32
C MET A 199 6.53 -1.54 11.04
N HIS A 200 5.58 -0.62 11.21
CA HIS A 200 5.80 0.64 11.92
C HIS A 200 4.48 1.29 12.37
N ALA A 201 4.55 2.26 13.27
CA ALA A 201 3.38 3.07 13.61
C ALA A 201 2.97 3.94 12.42
N GLY A 202 1.67 3.98 12.11
CA GLY A 202 1.16 4.79 11.02
C GLY A 202 -0.37 4.84 10.97
N TYR A 203 -0.88 5.65 10.07
CA TYR A 203 -2.30 5.80 9.85
C TYR A 203 -2.92 4.55 9.22
N LEU A 204 -4.05 4.11 9.77
CA LEU A 204 -4.82 2.97 9.32
C LEU A 204 -6.21 3.42 8.83
N PRO A 205 -6.45 3.48 7.51
CA PRO A 205 -7.77 3.86 6.98
C PRO A 205 -8.81 2.74 7.06
N GLY A 206 -8.42 1.51 7.51
CA GLY A 206 -9.28 0.34 7.54
C GLY A 206 -9.18 -0.56 6.30
N TYR A 207 -8.27 -0.23 5.39
CA TYR A 207 -7.99 -0.99 4.16
C TYR A 207 -6.49 -0.88 3.80
N PRO A 208 -5.97 -1.72 2.86
CA PRO A 208 -4.60 -1.60 2.36
C PRO A 208 -4.35 -0.24 1.70
N ALA A 209 -3.41 0.56 2.23
CA ALA A 209 -3.17 1.92 1.77
C ALA A 209 -1.70 2.36 1.83
N SER A 210 -0.76 1.45 2.10
CA SER A 210 0.67 1.77 2.16
C SER A 210 1.37 1.53 0.82
N HIS A 211 2.64 1.88 0.74
CA HIS A 211 3.54 1.52 -0.36
C HIS A 211 4.36 0.25 -0.04
N GLY A 212 3.70 -0.74 0.59
CA GLY A 212 4.28 -2.05 0.91
C GLY A 212 4.57 -2.27 2.39
N CYS A 213 4.82 -1.25 3.19
CA CYS A 213 4.99 -1.38 4.64
C CYS A 213 3.68 -1.76 5.35
N ILE A 214 3.80 -2.27 6.55
CA ILE A 214 2.68 -2.66 7.41
C ILE A 214 2.52 -1.59 8.48
N ARG A 215 1.49 -0.76 8.35
CA ARG A 215 1.16 0.27 9.33
C ARG A 215 0.37 -0.33 10.48
N MET A 216 0.67 0.09 11.70
CA MET A 216 0.03 -0.36 12.95
C MET A 216 -0.37 0.84 13.80
N PRO A 217 -1.34 0.70 14.72
CA PRO A 217 -1.54 1.68 15.80
C PRO A 217 -0.24 1.88 16.58
N ARG A 218 0.02 3.12 17.04
CA ARG A 218 1.31 3.47 17.66
C ARG A 218 1.63 2.59 18.87
N GLY A 219 0.67 2.36 19.75
CA GLY A 219 0.88 1.52 20.93
C GLY A 219 1.22 0.07 20.57
N ALA A 220 0.52 -0.51 19.60
CA ALA A 220 0.83 -1.85 19.11
C ALA A 220 2.24 -1.92 18.48
N ALA A 221 2.58 -0.95 17.63
CA ALA A 221 3.91 -0.88 17.02
C ALA A 221 5.03 -0.75 18.08
N GLN A 222 4.80 0.02 19.14
CA GLN A 222 5.71 0.15 20.26
C GLN A 222 5.88 -1.17 21.01
N SER A 223 4.78 -1.81 21.44
CA SER A 223 4.83 -3.09 22.16
C SER A 223 5.53 -4.18 21.36
N PHE A 224 5.24 -4.26 20.04
CA PHE A 224 5.91 -5.22 19.17
C PHE A 224 7.39 -4.89 19.02
N PHE A 225 7.73 -3.63 18.81
CA PHE A 225 9.11 -3.19 18.70
C PHE A 225 9.92 -3.52 19.96
N GLU A 226 9.39 -3.29 21.14
CA GLU A 226 10.09 -3.53 22.40
C GLU A 226 10.28 -5.02 22.68
N ASN A 227 9.37 -5.88 22.21
CA ASN A 227 9.35 -7.32 22.50
C ASN A 227 9.87 -8.21 21.35
N ALA A 228 10.10 -7.69 20.17
CA ALA A 228 10.62 -8.43 19.02
C ALA A 228 12.10 -8.06 18.74
N PRO A 229 13.10 -8.84 19.16
CA PRO A 229 14.49 -8.64 18.78
C PRO A 229 14.71 -8.85 17.27
N VAL A 230 15.84 -8.37 16.75
CA VAL A 230 16.33 -8.76 15.42
C VAL A 230 16.47 -10.28 15.37
N GLY A 231 16.06 -10.90 14.28
CA GLY A 231 15.96 -12.35 14.12
C GLY A 231 14.57 -12.92 14.43
N THR A 232 13.64 -12.15 15.03
CA THR A 232 12.26 -12.62 15.28
C THR A 232 11.61 -13.06 13.96
N PRO A 233 11.11 -14.33 13.87
CA PRO A 233 10.40 -14.82 12.69
C PRO A 233 9.11 -14.05 12.44
N VAL A 234 8.86 -13.74 11.17
CA VAL A 234 7.64 -13.05 10.70
C VAL A 234 7.07 -13.81 9.52
N ARG A 235 5.85 -14.30 9.65
CA ARG A 235 5.12 -14.97 8.58
C ARG A 235 4.04 -14.03 8.04
N VAL A 236 4.04 -13.82 6.72
CA VAL A 236 3.05 -13.00 6.01
C VAL A 236 2.23 -13.88 5.09
N THR A 237 0.91 -13.89 5.30
CA THR A 237 -0.06 -14.70 4.54
C THR A 237 -1.16 -13.83 3.93
N ARG A 238 -1.91 -14.41 3.03
CA ARG A 238 -3.20 -13.88 2.54
C ARG A 238 -4.33 -14.72 3.07
#